data_623dd2a2d26ee5c3bcd21e048ce58536
#
_entry.id   623dd2a2d26ee5c3bcd21e048ce58536
#
_cell.length_a   1.000
_cell.length_b   1.000
_cell.length_c   1.000
_cell.angle_alpha   90.00
_cell.angle_beta   90.00
_cell.angle_gamma   90.00
#
_symmetry.space_group_name_H-M   'P 1'
#
loop_
_entity.id
_entity.type
_entity.pdbx_description
1 polymer ?
#
loop_
_entity_poly.entity_id
_entity_poly.type
_entity_poly.pdbx_seq_one_letter_code
_entity_poly.pdbx_strand_id
1 'polypeptide(L)'
;MTTQETIELFKKYVIANYGRLPRVMVKGEGCYMWDADGNKILDMFPGWAVSGIGHCHPKVVEAIRKQAGELIHVDNTFYSEPQGRLAQMLSERGFGGKCFFCNSGAEANEGALKLARLYTSKQKKYKFITCEGSFHGRTFATVTATAQPKYHEGFLPLLPGFIYVPFNDVKAMEAAFTDEVAA
;
A
#
# COMPACT_ATOMS: atom_id res chain seq x y z
N MET A 1 20.64 22.64 1.61
CA MET A 1 20.99 21.76 2.74
C MET A 1 21.91 20.67 2.21
N THR A 2 22.96 20.36 2.95
CA THR A 2 23.86 19.24 2.64
C THR A 2 23.22 17.91 3.00
N THR A 3 23.79 16.81 2.49
CA THR A 3 23.40 15.44 2.88
C THR A 3 23.47 15.27 4.40
N GLN A 4 24.54 15.73 5.05
CA GLN A 4 24.73 15.60 6.50
C GLN A 4 23.69 16.41 7.29
N GLU A 5 23.43 17.64 6.93
CA GLU A 5 22.38 18.46 7.58
C GLU A 5 21.01 17.81 7.51
N THR A 6 20.64 17.23 6.35
CA THR A 6 19.38 16.51 6.17
C THR A 6 19.31 15.26 7.06
N ILE A 7 20.40 14.49 7.13
CA ILE A 7 20.49 13.30 7.99
C ILE A 7 20.30 13.68 9.46
N GLU A 8 20.91 14.77 9.93
CA GLU A 8 20.75 15.24 11.32
C GLU A 8 19.31 15.68 11.63
N LEU A 9 18.60 16.28 10.66
CA LEU A 9 17.16 16.57 10.81
C LEU A 9 16.35 15.28 11.00
N PHE A 10 16.66 14.23 10.20
CA PHE A 10 15.98 12.94 10.34
C PHE A 10 16.25 12.28 11.70
N LYS A 11 17.49 12.29 12.17
CA LYS A 11 17.85 11.78 13.50
C LYS A 11 17.09 12.49 14.63
N LYS A 12 16.89 13.78 14.49
CA LYS A 12 16.26 14.61 15.53
C LYS A 12 14.73 14.58 15.49
N TYR A 13 14.12 14.52 14.30
CA TYR A 13 12.69 14.77 14.15
C TYR A 13 11.88 13.64 13.50
N VAL A 14 12.54 12.61 12.98
CA VAL A 14 11.84 11.48 12.29
C VAL A 14 12.09 10.19 13.05
N ILE A 15 11.02 9.47 13.35
CA ILE A 15 11.10 8.16 14.01
C ILE A 15 11.95 7.20 13.16
N ALA A 16 12.90 6.52 13.79
CA ALA A 16 13.84 5.60 13.14
C ALA A 16 13.23 4.21 12.88
N ASN A 17 12.05 4.16 12.27
CA ASN A 17 11.32 2.93 11.95
C ASN A 17 11.74 2.27 10.63
N TYR A 18 12.63 2.90 9.86
CA TYR A 18 13.21 2.37 8.62
C TYR A 18 14.73 2.53 8.62
N GLY A 19 15.42 1.49 8.14
CA GLY A 19 16.83 1.63 7.73
C GLY A 19 16.93 2.49 6.46
N ARG A 20 17.79 3.51 6.47
CA ARG A 20 17.99 4.43 5.33
C ARG A 20 19.43 4.39 4.88
N LEU A 21 19.64 4.44 3.56
CA LEU A 21 20.96 4.69 3.01
C LEU A 21 21.35 6.15 3.29
N PRO A 22 22.65 6.45 3.53
CA PRO A 22 23.11 7.81 3.84
C PRO A 22 23.21 8.67 2.56
N ARG A 23 22.10 8.80 1.85
CA ARG A 23 21.96 9.60 0.62
C ARG A 23 20.68 10.41 0.66
N VAL A 24 20.70 11.61 0.12
CA VAL A 24 19.54 12.50 0.01
C VAL A 24 19.20 12.68 -1.46
N MET A 25 18.09 12.09 -1.91
CA MET A 25 17.62 12.25 -3.28
C MET A 25 16.96 13.61 -3.46
N VAL A 26 17.34 14.35 -4.49
CA VAL A 26 16.87 15.73 -4.74
C VAL A 26 16.22 15.91 -6.11
N LYS A 27 16.47 15.02 -7.07
CA LYS A 27 15.90 15.07 -8.41
C LYS A 27 15.64 13.67 -8.94
N GLY A 28 14.59 13.52 -9.75
CA GLY A 28 14.31 12.32 -10.52
C GLY A 28 13.84 12.67 -11.93
N GLU A 29 14.25 11.89 -12.93
CA GLU A 29 13.86 12.05 -14.34
C GLU A 29 13.95 10.71 -15.06
N GLY A 30 12.85 10.21 -15.58
CA GLY A 30 12.79 8.89 -16.20
C GLY A 30 13.27 7.80 -15.23
N CYS A 31 14.26 7.02 -15.62
CA CYS A 31 14.84 5.96 -14.79
C CYS A 31 16.04 6.42 -13.92
N TYR A 32 16.28 7.71 -13.80
CA TYR A 32 17.42 8.23 -13.07
C TYR A 32 17.01 9.12 -11.91
N MET A 33 17.81 9.06 -10.84
CA MET A 33 17.75 9.96 -9.70
C MET A 33 19.11 10.66 -9.51
N TRP A 34 19.11 11.80 -8.83
CA TRP A 34 20.32 12.52 -8.40
C TRP A 34 20.25 12.76 -6.90
N ASP A 35 21.35 12.49 -6.25
CA ASP A 35 21.51 12.85 -4.84
C ASP A 35 21.99 14.31 -4.65
N ALA A 36 21.98 14.77 -3.41
CA ALA A 36 22.42 16.13 -3.04
C ALA A 36 23.90 16.39 -3.30
N ASP A 37 24.70 15.34 -3.47
CA ASP A 37 26.13 15.41 -3.76
C ASP A 37 26.41 15.40 -5.29
N GLY A 38 25.33 15.41 -6.12
CA GLY A 38 25.40 15.47 -7.57
C GLY A 38 25.58 14.13 -8.26
N ASN A 39 25.56 13.02 -7.54
CA ASN A 39 25.69 11.69 -8.16
C ASN A 39 24.41 11.31 -8.89
N LYS A 40 24.57 10.87 -10.14
CA LYS A 40 23.50 10.30 -10.97
C LYS A 40 23.40 8.79 -10.69
N ILE A 41 22.20 8.32 -10.37
CA ILE A 41 21.92 6.94 -9.97
C ILE A 41 20.83 6.38 -10.88
N LEU A 42 21.08 5.20 -11.46
CA LEU A 42 20.03 4.44 -12.15
C LEU A 42 19.10 3.82 -11.10
N ASP A 43 17.82 4.14 -11.19
CA ASP A 43 16.78 3.59 -10.33
C ASP A 43 16.22 2.29 -10.91
N MET A 44 16.61 1.17 -10.31
CA MET A 44 16.12 -0.18 -10.67
C MET A 44 14.98 -0.64 -9.74
N PHE A 45 14.52 0.23 -8.84
CA PHE A 45 13.45 -0.08 -7.90
C PHE A 45 12.32 0.96 -7.99
N PRO A 46 11.18 0.61 -8.60
CA PRO A 46 10.10 1.59 -8.88
C PRO A 46 9.32 2.06 -7.63
N GLY A 47 9.88 1.92 -6.44
CA GLY A 47 9.26 2.40 -5.20
C GLY A 47 7.89 1.75 -4.93
N TRP A 48 7.83 0.41 -4.91
CA TRP A 48 6.58 -0.35 -4.77
C TRP A 48 5.57 -0.02 -5.89
N ALA A 49 6.07 0.08 -7.12
CA ALA A 49 5.35 0.41 -8.35
C ALA A 49 4.85 1.88 -8.46
N VAL A 50 5.12 2.74 -7.48
CA VAL A 50 4.70 4.15 -7.52
C VAL A 50 5.32 4.90 -8.69
N SER A 51 6.60 4.67 -8.98
CA SER A 51 7.35 5.27 -10.09
C SER A 51 7.43 4.36 -11.32
N GLY A 52 6.44 3.48 -11.54
CA GLY A 52 6.46 2.48 -12.60
C GLY A 52 6.57 3.02 -14.04
N ILE A 53 6.23 4.29 -14.26
CA ILE A 53 6.40 5.00 -15.53
C ILE A 53 7.59 5.97 -15.55
N GLY A 54 8.45 5.89 -14.53
CA GLY A 54 9.61 6.75 -14.32
C GLY A 54 9.30 8.00 -13.51
N HIS A 55 10.37 8.64 -13.02
CA HIS A 55 10.32 9.87 -12.25
C HIS A 55 9.88 11.05 -13.09
N CYS A 56 9.02 11.89 -12.54
CA CYS A 56 8.59 13.17 -13.13
C CYS A 56 8.10 13.05 -14.59
N HIS A 57 7.31 12.02 -14.92
CA HIS A 57 6.77 11.87 -16.26
C HIS A 57 6.01 13.14 -16.70
N PRO A 58 6.35 13.77 -17.85
CA PRO A 58 5.84 15.11 -18.19
C PRO A 58 4.32 15.23 -18.17
N LYS A 59 3.60 14.24 -18.72
CA LYS A 59 2.13 14.24 -18.74
C LYS A 59 1.52 14.14 -17.34
N VAL A 60 2.16 13.40 -16.42
CA VAL A 60 1.68 13.30 -15.03
C VAL A 60 1.92 14.60 -14.28
N VAL A 61 3.12 15.18 -14.43
CA VAL A 61 3.45 16.47 -13.82
C VAL A 61 2.49 17.57 -14.30
N GLU A 62 2.18 17.61 -15.59
CA GLU A 62 1.23 18.58 -16.16
C GLU A 62 -0.18 18.39 -15.63
N ALA A 63 -0.66 17.14 -15.57
CA ALA A 63 -1.98 16.83 -15.01
C ALA A 63 -2.10 17.24 -13.53
N ILE A 64 -1.05 17.00 -12.73
CA ILE A 64 -1.01 17.40 -11.31
C ILE A 64 -1.03 18.93 -11.20
N ARG A 65 -0.20 19.64 -11.97
CA ARG A 65 -0.15 21.11 -11.95
C ARG A 65 -1.50 21.74 -12.30
N LYS A 66 -2.14 21.22 -13.35
CA LYS A 66 -3.46 21.70 -13.76
C LYS A 66 -4.49 21.47 -12.66
N GLN A 67 -4.63 20.22 -12.19
CA GLN A 67 -5.61 19.85 -11.19
C GLN A 67 -5.41 20.57 -9.84
N ALA A 68 -4.15 20.77 -9.43
CA ALA A 68 -3.82 21.49 -8.21
C ALA A 68 -4.26 22.97 -8.25
N GLY A 69 -4.32 23.56 -9.45
CA GLY A 69 -4.83 24.93 -9.65
C GLY A 69 -6.37 25.03 -9.74
N GLU A 70 -7.07 23.92 -9.94
CA GLU A 70 -8.52 23.88 -10.07
C GLU A 70 -9.22 23.41 -8.77
N LEU A 71 -8.85 22.25 -8.26
CA LEU A 71 -9.44 21.67 -7.05
C LEU A 71 -8.51 20.61 -6.46
N ILE A 72 -8.02 20.83 -5.23
CA ILE A 72 -7.15 19.91 -4.53
C ILE A 72 -7.92 18.83 -3.78
N HIS A 73 -8.98 19.22 -3.07
CA HIS A 73 -9.73 18.31 -2.21
C HIS A 73 -11.20 18.69 -2.12
N VAL A 74 -12.02 17.68 -2.06
CA VAL A 74 -13.41 17.72 -1.64
C VAL A 74 -13.73 16.41 -0.92
N ASP A 75 -14.54 16.46 0.13
CA ASP A 75 -14.93 15.29 0.88
C ASP A 75 -15.94 14.41 0.11
N ASN A 76 -16.20 13.20 0.66
CA ASN A 76 -17.11 12.22 0.03
C ASN A 76 -18.59 12.64 0.00
N THR A 77 -18.95 13.82 0.52
CA THR A 77 -20.29 14.39 0.41
C THR A 77 -20.57 14.88 -1.01
N PHE A 78 -19.49 15.18 -1.76
CA PHE A 78 -19.58 15.67 -3.12
C PHE A 78 -19.00 14.68 -4.14
N TYR A 79 -19.46 14.76 -5.37
CA TYR A 79 -18.89 13.99 -6.47
C TYR A 79 -17.68 14.70 -7.06
N SER A 80 -16.67 13.91 -7.46
CA SER A 80 -15.47 14.37 -8.15
C SER A 80 -15.39 13.68 -9.51
N GLU A 81 -15.32 14.44 -10.59
CA GLU A 81 -15.23 13.90 -11.96
C GLU A 81 -13.98 13.04 -12.16
N PRO A 82 -12.75 13.45 -11.73
CA PRO A 82 -11.56 12.60 -11.87
C PRO A 82 -11.70 11.24 -11.19
N GLN A 83 -12.30 11.18 -10.00
CA GLN A 83 -12.53 9.93 -9.27
C GLN A 83 -13.49 9.01 -10.03
N GLY A 84 -14.61 9.57 -10.55
CA GLY A 84 -15.60 8.80 -11.31
C GLY A 84 -14.99 8.24 -12.61
N ARG A 85 -14.23 9.04 -13.35
CA ARG A 85 -13.53 8.60 -14.57
C ARG A 85 -12.49 7.53 -14.29
N LEU A 86 -11.72 7.66 -13.22
CA LEU A 86 -10.75 6.63 -12.83
C LEU A 86 -11.45 5.31 -12.47
N ALA A 87 -12.54 5.38 -11.71
CA ALA A 87 -13.35 4.20 -11.37
C ALA A 87 -13.89 3.51 -12.64
N GLN A 88 -14.41 4.27 -13.59
CA GLN A 88 -14.87 3.76 -14.88
C GLN A 88 -13.75 3.04 -15.62
N MET A 89 -12.60 3.68 -15.79
CA MET A 89 -11.44 3.09 -16.51
C MET A 89 -10.96 1.79 -15.87
N LEU A 90 -10.92 1.71 -14.53
CA LEU A 90 -10.52 0.51 -13.81
C LEU A 90 -11.57 -0.61 -13.95
N SER A 91 -12.85 -0.27 -13.82
CA SER A 91 -13.94 -1.22 -13.95
C SER A 91 -14.00 -1.82 -15.37
N GLU A 92 -13.94 -0.99 -16.42
CA GLU A 92 -13.99 -1.43 -17.81
C GLU A 92 -12.79 -2.28 -18.25
N ARG A 93 -11.62 -2.11 -17.61
CA ARG A 93 -10.41 -2.89 -17.87
C ARG A 93 -10.22 -4.08 -16.95
N GLY A 94 -11.04 -4.18 -15.91
CA GLY A 94 -11.03 -5.27 -14.93
C GLY A 94 -12.22 -6.21 -15.13
N PHE A 95 -12.79 -6.65 -14.01
CA PHE A 95 -13.92 -7.59 -13.99
C PHE A 95 -15.31 -6.90 -13.91
N GLY A 96 -15.39 -5.60 -14.15
CA GLY A 96 -16.66 -4.85 -14.13
C GLY A 96 -17.16 -4.47 -12.73
N GLY A 97 -16.31 -4.58 -11.70
CA GLY A 97 -16.66 -4.25 -10.31
C GLY A 97 -16.65 -2.76 -10.01
N LYS A 98 -17.01 -2.39 -8.79
CA LYS A 98 -16.94 -1.02 -8.26
C LYS A 98 -15.61 -0.80 -7.55
N CYS A 99 -15.12 0.45 -7.58
CA CYS A 99 -13.87 0.85 -6.95
C CYS A 99 -14.10 1.47 -5.57
N PHE A 100 -13.25 1.12 -4.62
CA PHE A 100 -13.07 1.81 -3.34
C PHE A 100 -11.71 2.47 -3.34
N PHE A 101 -11.67 3.79 -3.13
CA PHE A 101 -10.44 4.58 -3.09
C PHE A 101 -10.05 4.87 -1.64
N CYS A 102 -8.77 4.74 -1.34
CA CYS A 102 -8.19 4.99 -0.02
C CYS A 102 -6.73 5.46 -0.16
N ASN A 103 -6.08 5.80 0.95
CA ASN A 103 -4.77 6.44 0.92
C ASN A 103 -3.59 5.44 0.85
N SER A 104 -3.82 4.17 1.17
CA SER A 104 -2.74 3.17 1.24
C SER A 104 -3.23 1.76 0.95
N GLY A 105 -2.28 0.86 0.62
CA GLY A 105 -2.56 -0.56 0.51
C GLY A 105 -3.03 -1.19 1.83
N ALA A 106 -2.58 -0.67 2.98
CA ALA A 106 -3.09 -1.11 4.27
C ALA A 106 -4.59 -0.80 4.43
N GLU A 107 -5.03 0.42 4.09
CA GLU A 107 -6.45 0.78 4.12
C GLU A 107 -7.28 -0.01 3.10
N ALA A 108 -6.72 -0.31 1.92
CA ALA A 108 -7.37 -1.16 0.94
C ALA A 108 -7.62 -2.57 1.51
N ASN A 109 -6.62 -3.17 2.16
CA ASN A 109 -6.74 -4.47 2.80
C ASN A 109 -7.71 -4.43 4.01
N GLU A 110 -7.68 -3.38 4.83
CA GLU A 110 -8.69 -3.17 5.89
C GLU A 110 -10.11 -3.11 5.32
N GLY A 111 -10.29 -2.40 4.20
CA GLY A 111 -11.55 -2.33 3.47
C GLY A 111 -11.99 -3.71 2.97
N ALA A 112 -11.10 -4.49 2.39
CA ALA A 112 -11.36 -5.84 1.90
C ALA A 112 -11.74 -6.81 3.03
N LEU A 113 -11.01 -6.80 4.15
CA LEU A 113 -11.31 -7.60 5.34
C LEU A 113 -12.70 -7.27 5.91
N LYS A 114 -13.02 -5.98 6.03
CA LYS A 114 -14.33 -5.52 6.49
C LYS A 114 -15.45 -5.92 5.53
N LEU A 115 -15.23 -5.78 4.23
CA LEU A 115 -16.21 -6.16 3.21
C LEU A 115 -16.49 -7.66 3.23
N ALA A 116 -15.47 -8.50 3.32
CA ALA A 116 -15.61 -9.94 3.43
C ALA A 116 -16.44 -10.33 4.67
N ARG A 117 -16.14 -9.77 5.84
CA ARG A 117 -16.92 -10.00 7.06
C ARG A 117 -18.36 -9.51 6.95
N LEU A 118 -18.59 -8.35 6.35
CA LEU A 118 -19.93 -7.81 6.13
C LEU A 118 -20.75 -8.74 5.23
N TYR A 119 -20.16 -9.19 4.13
CA TYR A 119 -20.80 -10.08 3.16
C TYR A 119 -21.19 -11.43 3.79
N THR A 120 -20.32 -11.98 4.64
CA THR A 120 -20.52 -13.29 5.28
C THR A 120 -21.13 -13.20 6.69
N SER A 121 -21.57 -12.03 7.14
CA SER A 121 -22.04 -11.78 8.52
C SER A 121 -23.20 -12.67 8.95
N LYS A 122 -24.16 -12.91 8.05
CA LYS A 122 -25.32 -13.80 8.31
C LYS A 122 -24.92 -15.26 8.47
N GLN A 123 -23.80 -15.67 7.89
CA GLN A 123 -23.23 -17.02 7.99
C GLN A 123 -22.26 -17.17 9.16
N LYS A 124 -22.03 -16.09 9.91
CA LYS A 124 -21.09 -16.02 11.06
C LYS A 124 -19.64 -16.38 10.68
N LYS A 125 -19.24 -16.18 9.42
CA LYS A 125 -17.88 -16.38 8.95
C LYS A 125 -17.05 -15.14 9.25
N TYR A 126 -15.87 -15.32 9.83
CA TYR A 126 -15.03 -14.20 10.26
C TYR A 126 -13.53 -14.44 10.15
N LYS A 127 -13.12 -15.67 9.84
CA LYS A 127 -11.71 -16.03 9.72
C LYS A 127 -11.17 -15.68 8.33
N PHE A 128 -9.88 -15.40 8.28
CA PHE A 128 -9.13 -15.12 7.06
C PHE A 128 -7.97 -16.07 6.92
N ILE A 129 -7.72 -16.56 5.72
CA ILE A 129 -6.53 -17.32 5.40
C ILE A 129 -5.57 -16.39 4.67
N THR A 130 -4.30 -16.35 5.12
CA THR A 130 -3.22 -15.62 4.45
C THR A 130 -2.00 -16.51 4.29
N CYS A 131 -1.17 -16.23 3.27
CA CYS A 131 -0.01 -17.03 3.00
C CYS A 131 1.20 -16.59 3.82
N GLU A 132 2.00 -17.54 4.28
CA GLU A 132 3.30 -17.27 4.91
C GLU A 132 4.19 -16.46 3.98
N GLY A 133 4.96 -15.54 4.56
CA GLY A 133 5.80 -14.61 3.81
C GLY A 133 5.05 -13.45 3.12
N SER A 134 3.71 -13.39 3.19
CA SER A 134 2.92 -12.30 2.61
C SER A 134 3.12 -10.97 3.34
N PHE A 135 2.72 -9.89 2.68
CA PHE A 135 2.68 -8.55 3.29
C PHE A 135 1.35 -7.86 2.96
N HIS A 136 0.61 -7.46 3.99
CA HIS A 136 -0.70 -6.83 3.85
C HIS A 136 -0.78 -5.40 4.41
N GLY A 137 0.21 -4.94 5.17
CA GLY A 137 0.25 -3.59 5.73
C GLY A 137 0.76 -3.52 7.16
N ARG A 138 0.58 -2.35 7.80
CA ARG A 138 1.12 -2.02 9.12
C ARG A 138 0.06 -1.56 10.13
N THR A 139 -1.23 -1.61 9.80
CA THR A 139 -2.34 -1.46 10.77
C THR A 139 -2.55 -2.77 11.52
N PHE A 140 -3.29 -2.79 12.62
CA PHE A 140 -3.42 -3.99 13.45
C PHE A 140 -3.98 -5.19 12.70
N ALA A 141 -5.03 -5.03 11.88
CA ALA A 141 -5.54 -6.16 11.09
C ALA A 141 -4.57 -6.55 9.97
N THR A 142 -3.97 -5.59 9.29
CA THR A 142 -3.07 -5.90 8.17
C THR A 142 -1.70 -6.40 8.62
N VAL A 143 -1.19 -5.98 9.79
CA VAL A 143 0.03 -6.60 10.37
C VAL A 143 -0.26 -8.02 10.83
N THR A 144 -1.45 -8.28 11.38
CA THR A 144 -1.88 -9.65 11.69
C THR A 144 -1.99 -10.49 10.41
N ALA A 145 -2.60 -9.96 9.34
CA ALA A 145 -2.68 -10.65 8.05
C ALA A 145 -1.30 -10.91 7.42
N THR A 146 -0.30 -10.10 7.75
CA THR A 146 1.08 -10.25 7.28
C THR A 146 1.74 -11.42 7.99
N ALA A 147 1.81 -12.58 7.33
CA ALA A 147 2.33 -13.82 7.94
C ALA A 147 3.87 -13.86 7.97
N GLN A 148 4.48 -12.90 8.66
CA GLN A 148 5.92 -12.77 8.85
C GLN A 148 6.21 -12.38 10.31
N PRO A 149 6.74 -13.30 11.15
CA PRO A 149 6.94 -13.09 12.59
C PRO A 149 7.70 -11.82 12.97
N LYS A 150 8.70 -11.43 12.16
CA LYS A 150 9.49 -10.20 12.37
C LYS A 150 8.66 -8.91 12.43
N TYR A 151 7.47 -8.90 11.84
CA TYR A 151 6.57 -7.74 11.87
C TYR A 151 5.56 -7.82 13.02
N HIS A 152 5.49 -8.95 13.72
CA HIS A 152 4.63 -9.15 14.87
C HIS A 152 5.30 -8.81 16.20
N GLU A 153 6.64 -8.79 16.21
CA GLU A 153 7.42 -8.48 17.42
C GLU A 153 7.01 -7.14 18.03
N GLY A 154 6.70 -7.14 19.33
CA GLY A 154 6.25 -5.97 20.07
C GLY A 154 4.77 -5.59 19.89
N PHE A 155 4.00 -6.29 19.03
CA PHE A 155 2.60 -5.99 18.75
C PHE A 155 1.63 -7.10 19.20
N LEU A 156 2.10 -8.04 19.99
CA LEU A 156 1.26 -9.11 20.57
C LEU A 156 0.36 -8.58 21.70
N PRO A 157 -0.87 -9.13 21.85
CA PRO A 157 -1.46 -10.18 21.04
C PRO A 157 -1.98 -9.68 19.68
N LEU A 158 -1.84 -10.50 18.65
CA LEU A 158 -2.42 -10.21 17.34
C LEU A 158 -3.96 -10.35 17.36
N LEU A 159 -4.63 -9.83 16.33
CA LEU A 159 -6.07 -9.98 16.20
C LEU A 159 -6.45 -11.45 15.93
N PRO A 160 -7.50 -11.98 16.58
CA PRO A 160 -7.95 -13.34 16.35
C PRO A 160 -8.58 -13.51 14.96
N GLY A 161 -8.59 -14.75 14.46
CA GLY A 161 -9.29 -15.12 13.23
C GLY A 161 -8.43 -15.12 11.98
N PHE A 162 -7.11 -15.11 12.11
CA PHE A 162 -6.19 -15.28 10.98
C PHE A 162 -5.54 -16.66 11.02
N ILE A 163 -5.50 -17.31 9.87
CA ILE A 163 -4.90 -18.63 9.65
C ILE A 163 -3.80 -18.46 8.62
N TYR A 164 -2.59 -18.95 8.92
CA TYR A 164 -1.46 -18.87 8.01
C TYR A 164 -1.23 -20.22 7.34
N VAL A 165 -1.02 -20.20 6.02
CA VAL A 165 -0.73 -21.39 5.23
C VAL A 165 0.52 -21.16 4.38
N PRO A 166 1.30 -22.20 4.06
CA PRO A 166 2.43 -22.07 3.15
C PRO A 166 1.99 -21.54 1.78
N PHE A 167 2.79 -20.66 1.17
CA PHE A 167 2.51 -20.17 -0.18
C PHE A 167 2.61 -21.31 -1.19
N ASN A 168 1.65 -21.35 -2.13
CA ASN A 168 1.57 -22.37 -3.18
C ASN A 168 1.35 -23.81 -2.67
N ASP A 169 0.84 -23.99 -1.46
CA ASP A 169 0.40 -25.29 -0.93
C ASP A 169 -1.14 -25.39 -0.97
N VAL A 170 -1.67 -25.95 -2.05
CA VAL A 170 -3.11 -26.11 -2.26
C VAL A 170 -3.74 -27.01 -1.20
N LYS A 171 -3.03 -28.08 -0.77
CA LYS A 171 -3.55 -29.00 0.26
C LYS A 171 -3.67 -28.32 1.63
N ALA A 172 -2.67 -27.51 2.01
CA ALA A 172 -2.74 -26.73 3.23
C ALA A 172 -3.87 -25.69 3.18
N MET A 173 -4.06 -25.05 2.02
CA MET A 173 -5.15 -24.10 1.80
C MET A 173 -6.52 -24.79 1.94
N GLU A 174 -6.72 -25.94 1.28
CA GLU A 174 -7.97 -26.72 1.38
C GLU A 174 -8.26 -27.17 2.81
N ALA A 175 -7.23 -27.65 3.54
CA ALA A 175 -7.38 -28.06 4.94
C ALA A 175 -7.72 -26.89 5.88
N ALA A 176 -7.27 -25.67 5.58
CA ALA A 176 -7.57 -24.46 6.35
C ALA A 176 -8.98 -23.90 6.09
N PHE A 177 -9.62 -24.29 4.98
CA PHE A 177 -10.94 -23.81 4.57
C PHE A 177 -12.03 -24.47 5.41
N THR A 178 -12.47 -23.80 6.45
CA THR A 178 -13.56 -24.25 7.34
C THR A 178 -14.82 -23.39 7.13
N ASP A 179 -15.93 -23.81 7.74
CA ASP A 179 -17.19 -23.06 7.67
C ASP A 179 -17.13 -21.65 8.29
N GLU A 180 -16.08 -21.36 9.08
CA GLU A 180 -15.86 -20.05 9.69
C GLU A 180 -15.04 -19.10 8.81
N VAL A 181 -14.49 -19.56 7.67
CA VAL A 181 -13.64 -18.76 6.79
C VAL A 181 -14.50 -17.84 5.92
N ALA A 182 -14.21 -16.55 6.02
CA ALA A 182 -14.85 -15.48 5.24
C ALA A 182 -14.13 -15.24 3.90
N ALA A 183 -12.79 -15.34 3.88
CA ALA A 183 -11.95 -15.14 2.71
C ALA A 183 -10.52 -15.72 2.95
#